data_d5574cb6a05fc7ca1b4fd6fc58a7fa96
#
_entry.id   d5574cb6a05fc7ca1b4fd6fc58a7fa96
#
_cell.length_a   1.000
_cell.length_b   1.000
_cell.length_c   1.000
_cell.angle_alpha   90.00
_cell.angle_beta   90.00
_cell.angle_gamma   90.00
#
_symmetry.space_group_name_H-M   'P 1'
#
loop_
_entity.id
_entity.type
_entity.pdbx_description
1 polymer ?
#
loop_
_entity_poly.entity_id
_entity_poly.type
_entity_poly.pdbx_seq_one_letter_code
_entity_poly.pdbx_strand_id
1 'polypeptide(L)'
;MIRGLTLVRQTTPERFDKLLSFLRALGFEDGAGWNDEHSRGAPFLSPVGSLELVDGRAPAEPEILIEVSDLDTAHRIAKKHLAEAVDDIEETHWKSRVFSVQLDKNLRVGFWAFNDPGKSLPKATEGNLDANGMKFGIVVSRWNSFITERLLQGALDCLRRSGAKNSDIHIVRVPGSFEIPSAARTLAQTASVDAIITLGCLIRGETTHYEHIATEVTRGIGQSAQETGVPHTYGVLTCENLEQAIDRAGLKSGNKGWEAAASAIEMVSLKGKLKRGARDVC
;
A
#
# COMPACT_ATOMS: atom_id res chain seq x y z
N MET A 1 -6.64 -4.55 11.51
CA MET A 1 -7.82 -5.27 12.03
C MET A 1 -8.86 -5.52 10.93
N ILE A 2 -9.31 -4.50 10.19
CA ILE A 2 -10.23 -4.66 9.04
C ILE A 2 -9.44 -5.20 7.85
N ARG A 3 -9.97 -6.27 7.18
CA ARG A 3 -9.34 -6.93 6.03
C ARG A 3 -10.14 -6.79 4.74
N GLY A 4 -11.45 -6.71 4.84
CA GLY A 4 -12.33 -6.61 3.68
C GLY A 4 -13.68 -6.04 4.03
N LEU A 5 -14.40 -5.60 3.02
CA LEU A 5 -15.77 -5.10 3.10
C LEU A 5 -16.61 -5.82 2.06
N THR A 6 -17.70 -6.44 2.51
CA THR A 6 -18.68 -7.08 1.63
C THR A 6 -20.05 -6.44 1.85
N LEU A 7 -20.69 -6.00 0.78
CA LEU A 7 -22.09 -5.62 0.80
C LEU A 7 -22.94 -6.84 0.47
N VAL A 8 -23.85 -7.20 1.36
CA VAL A 8 -24.78 -8.31 1.14
C VAL A 8 -26.14 -7.74 0.75
N ARG A 9 -26.73 -8.28 -0.31
CA ARG A 9 -28.07 -7.88 -0.77
C ARG A 9 -28.94 -9.11 -0.97
N GLN A 10 -30.00 -9.16 -0.22
CA GLN A 10 -31.06 -10.14 -0.42
C GLN A 10 -31.90 -9.78 -1.65
N THR A 11 -32.24 -10.78 -2.45
CA THR A 11 -33.09 -10.63 -3.62
C THR A 11 -34.10 -11.78 -3.71
N THR A 12 -35.12 -11.62 -4.53
CA THR A 12 -36.05 -12.72 -4.80
C THR A 12 -35.47 -13.71 -5.83
N PRO A 13 -35.86 -14.99 -5.80
CA PRO A 13 -35.39 -15.98 -6.76
C PRO A 13 -35.54 -15.55 -8.21
N GLU A 14 -36.62 -14.87 -8.54
CA GLU A 14 -36.92 -14.38 -9.89
C GLU A 14 -35.96 -13.29 -10.38
N ARG A 15 -35.42 -12.49 -9.46
CA ARG A 15 -34.47 -11.41 -9.77
C ARG A 15 -33.02 -11.87 -9.71
N PHE A 16 -32.74 -12.92 -8.95
CA PHE A 16 -31.38 -13.37 -8.70
C PHE A 16 -30.58 -13.60 -9.99
N ASP A 17 -31.12 -14.44 -10.90
CA ASP A 17 -30.41 -14.78 -12.15
C ASP A 17 -30.26 -13.59 -13.11
N LYS A 18 -31.23 -12.64 -13.07
CA LYS A 18 -31.16 -11.41 -13.85
C LYS A 18 -30.06 -10.48 -13.31
N LEU A 19 -29.94 -10.37 -11.99
CA LEU A 19 -28.89 -9.57 -11.34
C LEU A 19 -27.50 -10.19 -11.53
N LEU A 20 -27.37 -11.53 -11.49
CA LEU A 20 -26.11 -12.20 -11.84
C LEU A 20 -25.65 -11.82 -13.24
N SER A 21 -26.56 -11.95 -14.23
CA SER A 21 -26.25 -11.62 -15.62
C SER A 21 -25.89 -10.15 -15.80
N PHE A 22 -26.55 -9.26 -15.10
CA PHE A 22 -26.27 -7.82 -15.14
C PHE A 22 -24.90 -7.47 -14.54
N LEU A 23 -24.55 -8.02 -13.38
CA LEU A 23 -23.27 -7.74 -12.73
C LEU A 23 -22.08 -8.28 -13.54
N ARG A 24 -22.23 -9.48 -14.14
CA ARG A 24 -21.24 -10.02 -15.07
C ARG A 24 -21.05 -9.14 -16.32
N ALA A 25 -22.14 -8.60 -16.86
CA ALA A 25 -22.06 -7.69 -18.00
C ALA A 25 -21.39 -6.34 -17.65
N LEU A 26 -21.39 -5.94 -16.39
CA LEU A 26 -20.64 -4.78 -15.88
C LEU A 26 -19.16 -5.08 -15.60
N GLY A 27 -18.70 -6.33 -15.74
CA GLY A 27 -17.31 -6.70 -15.55
C GLY A 27 -16.95 -7.11 -14.13
N PHE A 28 -17.92 -7.41 -13.26
CA PHE A 28 -17.63 -8.04 -11.97
C PHE A 28 -17.19 -9.49 -12.17
N GLU A 29 -16.19 -9.92 -11.41
CA GLU A 29 -15.70 -11.29 -11.42
C GLU A 29 -16.46 -12.16 -10.41
N ASP A 30 -16.83 -13.38 -10.83
CA ASP A 30 -17.51 -14.33 -9.94
C ASP A 30 -16.54 -14.84 -8.86
N GLY A 31 -16.96 -14.79 -7.61
CA GLY A 31 -16.33 -15.48 -6.50
C GLY A 31 -16.90 -16.91 -6.32
N ALA A 32 -16.42 -17.60 -5.29
CA ALA A 32 -16.92 -18.93 -4.93
C ALA A 32 -18.33 -18.83 -4.30
N GLY A 33 -19.35 -19.03 -5.11
CA GLY A 33 -20.75 -19.07 -4.64
C GLY A 33 -21.08 -20.31 -3.82
N TRP A 34 -22.22 -20.29 -3.17
CA TRP A 34 -22.75 -21.39 -2.37
C TRP A 34 -24.22 -21.65 -2.67
N ASN A 35 -24.67 -22.88 -2.42
CA ASN A 35 -26.06 -23.30 -2.60
C ASN A 35 -26.37 -24.37 -1.57
N ASP A 36 -27.37 -24.14 -0.72
CA ASP A 36 -27.85 -25.08 0.29
C ASP A 36 -29.36 -25.30 0.16
N GLU A 37 -29.96 -26.04 1.09
CA GLU A 37 -31.40 -26.40 1.06
C GLU A 37 -32.33 -25.18 1.17
N HIS A 38 -31.85 -24.02 1.63
CA HIS A 38 -32.69 -22.87 1.99
C HIS A 38 -32.37 -21.62 1.19
N SER A 39 -31.15 -21.52 0.65
CA SER A 39 -30.68 -20.31 -0.02
C SER A 39 -29.49 -20.56 -0.94
N ARG A 40 -29.20 -19.63 -1.83
CA ARG A 40 -28.00 -19.61 -2.67
C ARG A 40 -27.39 -18.21 -2.64
N GLY A 41 -26.06 -18.15 -2.66
CA GLY A 41 -25.32 -16.92 -2.66
C GLY A 41 -24.31 -16.86 -3.80
N ALA A 42 -24.16 -15.70 -4.38
CA ALA A 42 -23.18 -15.42 -5.43
C ALA A 42 -22.37 -14.17 -5.06
N PRO A 43 -21.13 -14.33 -4.59
CA PRO A 43 -20.23 -13.21 -4.37
C PRO A 43 -19.63 -12.73 -5.68
N PHE A 44 -19.52 -11.41 -5.82
CA PHE A 44 -18.86 -10.70 -6.90
C PHE A 44 -17.69 -9.92 -6.35
N LEU A 45 -16.54 -10.08 -6.97
CA LEU A 45 -15.28 -9.50 -6.52
C LEU A 45 -14.94 -8.23 -7.32
N SER A 46 -14.37 -7.26 -6.64
CA SER A 46 -13.76 -6.09 -7.25
C SER A 46 -12.50 -5.68 -6.46
N PRO A 47 -11.60 -4.86 -7.03
CA PRO A 47 -10.40 -4.40 -6.34
C PRO A 47 -10.66 -3.59 -5.06
N VAL A 48 -11.86 -3.07 -4.88
CA VAL A 48 -12.23 -2.19 -3.75
C VAL A 48 -13.19 -2.82 -2.74
N GLY A 49 -13.67 -4.04 -3.01
CA GLY A 49 -14.59 -4.74 -2.14
C GLY A 49 -15.38 -5.80 -2.88
N SER A 50 -16.31 -6.46 -2.20
CA SER A 50 -17.18 -7.48 -2.78
C SER A 50 -18.64 -7.12 -2.58
N LEU A 51 -19.48 -7.60 -3.51
CA LEU A 51 -20.93 -7.58 -3.42
C LEU A 51 -21.42 -9.01 -3.41
N GLU A 52 -22.21 -9.41 -2.43
CA GLU A 52 -22.84 -10.72 -2.39
C GLU A 52 -24.33 -10.60 -2.60
N LEU A 53 -24.84 -11.34 -3.59
CA LEU A 53 -26.27 -11.52 -3.79
C LEU A 53 -26.72 -12.81 -3.10
N VAL A 54 -27.76 -12.71 -2.30
CA VAL A 54 -28.33 -13.86 -1.60
C VAL A 54 -29.79 -14.03 -2.00
N ASP A 55 -30.15 -15.24 -2.44
CA ASP A 55 -31.49 -15.65 -2.79
C ASP A 55 -32.01 -16.61 -1.71
N GLY A 56 -33.19 -16.38 -1.21
CA GLY A 56 -33.84 -17.23 -0.23
C GLY A 56 -34.45 -16.49 0.97
N ARG A 57 -35.04 -17.26 1.89
CA ARG A 57 -35.59 -16.77 3.14
C ARG A 57 -34.54 -16.80 4.27
N ALA A 58 -33.37 -16.24 4.02
CA ALA A 58 -32.41 -16.06 5.11
C ALA A 58 -32.98 -15.09 6.17
N PRO A 59 -32.74 -15.30 7.47
CA PRO A 59 -33.02 -14.28 8.47
C PRO A 59 -32.30 -12.98 8.07
N ALA A 60 -32.80 -11.83 8.54
CA ALA A 60 -32.21 -10.52 8.22
C ALA A 60 -30.72 -10.49 8.53
N GLU A 61 -29.92 -10.84 7.55
CA GLU A 61 -28.45 -10.79 7.65
C GLU A 61 -27.99 -9.32 7.60
N PRO A 62 -26.88 -9.01 8.25
CA PRO A 62 -26.34 -7.66 8.19
C PRO A 62 -26.07 -7.26 6.73
N GLU A 63 -26.49 -6.07 6.33
CA GLU A 63 -26.28 -5.57 4.96
C GLU A 63 -24.80 -5.31 4.63
N ILE A 64 -23.96 -5.19 5.66
CA ILE A 64 -22.54 -4.92 5.56
C ILE A 64 -21.80 -5.98 6.37
N LEU A 65 -20.88 -6.71 5.75
CA LEU A 65 -19.98 -7.65 6.39
C LEU A 65 -18.54 -7.13 6.33
N ILE A 66 -17.91 -7.02 7.51
CA ILE A 66 -16.52 -6.57 7.65
C ILE A 66 -15.65 -7.75 8.08
N GLU A 67 -14.70 -8.16 7.24
CA GLU A 67 -13.70 -9.14 7.62
C GLU A 67 -12.69 -8.53 8.59
N VAL A 68 -12.43 -9.21 9.70
CA VAL A 68 -11.47 -8.79 10.71
C VAL A 68 -10.42 -9.88 10.96
N SER A 69 -9.22 -9.46 11.30
CA SER A 69 -8.12 -10.40 11.58
C SER A 69 -8.20 -11.08 12.95
N ASP A 70 -8.97 -10.52 13.86
CA ASP A 70 -9.15 -10.99 15.24
C ASP A 70 -10.56 -10.65 15.71
N LEU A 71 -11.45 -11.63 15.61
CA LEU A 71 -12.86 -11.47 15.91
C LEU A 71 -13.11 -11.28 17.41
N ASP A 72 -12.36 -11.96 18.25
CA ASP A 72 -12.54 -11.89 19.71
C ASP A 72 -12.16 -10.50 20.23
N THR A 73 -11.10 -9.92 19.69
CA THR A 73 -10.71 -8.54 20.01
C THR A 73 -11.73 -7.54 19.46
N ALA A 74 -12.22 -7.72 18.23
CA ALA A 74 -13.25 -6.85 17.66
C ALA A 74 -14.54 -6.89 18.48
N HIS A 75 -15.00 -8.08 18.86
CA HIS A 75 -16.19 -8.28 19.70
C HIS A 75 -16.04 -7.62 21.08
N ARG A 76 -14.90 -7.78 21.74
CA ARG A 76 -14.60 -7.14 23.04
C ARG A 76 -14.64 -5.62 22.95
N ILE A 77 -14.09 -5.05 21.87
CA ILE A 77 -14.15 -3.60 21.61
C ILE A 77 -15.60 -3.17 21.40
N ALA A 78 -16.36 -3.88 20.55
CA ALA A 78 -17.77 -3.58 20.33
C ALA A 78 -18.61 -3.64 21.62
N LYS A 79 -18.48 -4.70 22.41
CA LYS A 79 -19.15 -4.85 23.73
C LYS A 79 -18.78 -3.73 24.70
N LYS A 80 -17.52 -3.25 24.69
CA LYS A 80 -17.09 -2.15 25.55
C LYS A 80 -17.78 -0.81 25.21
N HIS A 81 -18.06 -0.56 23.95
CA HIS A 81 -18.57 0.73 23.51
C HIS A 81 -20.08 0.76 23.22
N LEU A 82 -20.67 -0.40 22.88
CA LEU A 82 -22.05 -0.56 22.39
C LEU A 82 -22.75 -1.79 23.00
N ALA A 83 -22.53 -2.10 24.27
CA ALA A 83 -22.86 -3.37 24.93
C ALA A 83 -24.21 -4.00 24.56
N GLU A 84 -25.30 -3.22 24.55
CA GLU A 84 -26.68 -3.68 24.31
C GLU A 84 -26.99 -3.91 22.82
N ALA A 85 -26.14 -3.39 21.93
CA ALA A 85 -26.34 -3.45 20.47
C ALA A 85 -25.47 -4.52 19.80
N VAL A 86 -24.75 -5.34 20.56
CA VAL A 86 -23.77 -6.32 20.04
C VAL A 86 -24.24 -7.73 20.34
N ASP A 87 -24.43 -8.54 19.30
CA ASP A 87 -24.76 -9.95 19.42
C ASP A 87 -23.58 -10.77 19.95
N ASP A 88 -23.85 -11.98 20.38
CA ASP A 88 -22.78 -12.94 20.69
C ASP A 88 -22.15 -13.49 19.40
N ILE A 89 -20.95 -14.05 19.53
CA ILE A 89 -20.27 -14.66 18.39
C ILE A 89 -20.93 -15.99 18.06
N GLU A 90 -21.34 -16.16 16.81
CA GLU A 90 -21.94 -17.39 16.28
C GLU A 90 -21.06 -18.01 15.19
N GLU A 91 -21.18 -19.32 14.99
CA GLU A 91 -20.57 -20.04 13.88
C GLU A 91 -21.50 -20.03 12.66
N THR A 92 -20.94 -19.75 11.49
CA THR A 92 -21.66 -19.76 10.23
C THR A 92 -21.57 -21.15 9.56
N HIS A 93 -22.48 -21.45 8.64
CA HIS A 93 -22.47 -22.69 7.88
C HIS A 93 -21.22 -22.85 6.95
N TRP A 94 -20.55 -21.76 6.60
CA TRP A 94 -19.28 -21.80 5.84
C TRP A 94 -18.01 -21.86 6.73
N LYS A 95 -18.16 -22.31 7.99
CA LYS A 95 -17.05 -22.49 8.94
C LYS A 95 -16.27 -21.21 9.25
N SER A 96 -16.96 -20.10 9.37
CA SER A 96 -16.44 -18.87 9.92
C SER A 96 -17.19 -18.49 11.19
N ARG A 97 -16.72 -17.49 11.91
CA ARG A 97 -17.36 -16.91 13.08
C ARG A 97 -17.81 -15.50 12.76
N VAL A 98 -18.97 -15.11 13.22
CA VAL A 98 -19.57 -13.79 12.99
C VAL A 98 -20.21 -13.26 14.26
N PHE A 99 -20.20 -11.95 14.46
CA PHE A 99 -21.11 -11.24 15.33
C PHE A 99 -21.65 -10.00 14.63
N SER A 100 -22.80 -9.50 15.06
CA SER A 100 -23.37 -8.28 14.46
C SER A 100 -23.54 -7.19 15.51
N VAL A 101 -23.55 -5.97 15.01
CA VAL A 101 -23.79 -4.75 15.79
C VAL A 101 -24.92 -3.95 15.16
N GLN A 102 -25.96 -3.64 15.94
CA GLN A 102 -27.01 -2.73 15.53
C GLN A 102 -26.54 -1.28 15.77
N LEU A 103 -26.12 -0.60 14.71
CA LEU A 103 -25.61 0.78 14.79
C LEU A 103 -26.72 1.82 14.80
N ASP A 104 -27.83 1.56 14.08
CA ASP A 104 -29.01 2.40 14.04
C ASP A 104 -30.23 1.52 13.70
N LYS A 105 -31.46 2.06 13.80
CA LYS A 105 -32.72 1.33 13.55
C LYS A 105 -32.73 0.52 12.27
N ASN A 106 -32.01 0.99 11.23
CA ASN A 106 -31.98 0.40 9.90
C ASN A 106 -30.57 -0.01 9.44
N LEU A 107 -29.58 -0.01 10.33
CA LEU A 107 -28.20 -0.34 9.97
C LEU A 107 -27.63 -1.39 10.93
N ARG A 108 -27.51 -2.62 10.43
CA ARG A 108 -26.82 -3.72 11.09
C ARG A 108 -25.55 -4.07 10.35
N VAL A 109 -24.43 -4.14 11.05
CA VAL A 109 -23.11 -4.45 10.50
C VAL A 109 -22.60 -5.72 11.13
N GLY A 110 -22.21 -6.69 10.31
CA GLY A 110 -21.61 -7.93 10.75
C GLY A 110 -20.07 -7.85 10.70
N PHE A 111 -19.43 -8.45 11.69
CA PHE A 111 -17.98 -8.64 11.73
C PHE A 111 -17.69 -10.13 11.71
N TRP A 112 -16.81 -10.58 10.83
CA TRP A 112 -16.56 -12.00 10.66
C TRP A 112 -15.07 -12.33 10.51
N ALA A 113 -14.70 -13.58 10.81
CA ALA A 113 -13.38 -14.15 10.58
C ALA A 113 -13.49 -15.66 10.34
N PHE A 114 -12.56 -16.22 9.58
CA PHE A 114 -12.48 -17.67 9.41
C PHE A 114 -12.14 -18.38 10.73
N ASN A 115 -12.77 -19.56 10.97
CA ASN A 115 -12.47 -20.43 12.13
C ASN A 115 -11.08 -21.09 12.02
N ASP A 116 -10.53 -21.19 10.80
CA ASP A 116 -9.26 -21.86 10.55
C ASP A 116 -8.13 -20.84 10.58
N PRO A 117 -7.26 -20.84 11.61
CA PRO A 117 -6.11 -19.96 11.64
C PRO A 117 -5.13 -20.20 10.47
N GLY A 118 -5.22 -21.37 9.80
CA GLY A 118 -4.43 -21.67 8.58
C GLY A 118 -4.96 -20.96 7.31
N LYS A 119 -6.20 -20.47 7.31
CA LYS A 119 -6.78 -19.67 6.20
C LYS A 119 -6.56 -18.17 6.37
N SER A 120 -6.18 -17.71 7.55
CA SER A 120 -5.73 -16.33 7.70
C SER A 120 -4.41 -16.15 6.95
N LEU A 121 -4.36 -15.21 6.01
CA LEU A 121 -3.09 -14.85 5.38
C LEU A 121 -2.05 -14.53 6.46
N PRO A 122 -0.80 -14.95 6.28
CA PRO A 122 0.28 -14.57 7.18
C PRO A 122 0.30 -13.06 7.37
N LYS A 123 0.47 -12.60 8.60
CA LYS A 123 0.52 -11.16 8.90
C LYS A 123 1.76 -10.56 8.26
N ALA A 124 1.59 -9.78 7.21
CA ALA A 124 2.67 -9.04 6.59
C ALA A 124 3.14 -7.90 7.53
N THR A 125 4.45 -7.68 7.58
CA THR A 125 5.03 -6.50 8.21
C THR A 125 5.30 -5.48 7.11
N GLU A 126 4.61 -4.35 7.16
CA GLU A 126 4.71 -3.29 6.16
C GLU A 126 5.14 -1.97 6.81
N GLY A 127 5.78 -1.08 6.03
CA GLY A 127 6.02 0.30 6.43
C GLY A 127 4.73 1.12 6.45
N ASN A 128 4.84 2.38 6.84
CA ASN A 128 3.81 3.40 6.69
C ASN A 128 4.44 4.66 6.10
N LEU A 129 3.61 5.64 5.73
CA LEU A 129 4.04 6.89 5.11
C LEU A 129 4.11 8.07 6.13
N ASP A 130 4.33 7.80 7.39
CA ASP A 130 4.57 8.83 8.41
C ASP A 130 6.06 9.12 8.56
N ALA A 131 6.47 10.32 8.12
CA ALA A 131 7.85 10.79 8.13
C ALA A 131 8.22 11.64 9.36
N ASN A 132 7.34 11.74 10.36
CA ASN A 132 7.62 12.51 11.56
C ASN A 132 8.89 12.02 12.27
N GLY A 133 9.84 12.94 12.50
CA GLY A 133 11.10 12.66 13.17
C GLY A 133 12.14 11.88 12.36
N MET A 134 11.84 11.54 11.10
CA MET A 134 12.78 10.90 10.19
C MET A 134 13.68 11.95 9.51
N LYS A 135 14.93 11.57 9.22
CA LYS A 135 15.93 12.41 8.55
C LYS A 135 16.30 11.85 7.20
N PHE A 136 16.26 12.69 6.17
CA PHE A 136 16.47 12.28 4.78
C PHE A 136 17.65 13.00 4.14
N GLY A 137 18.49 12.24 3.42
CA GLY A 137 19.43 12.77 2.47
C GLY A 137 18.86 12.73 1.05
N ILE A 138 18.97 13.80 0.29
CA ILE A 138 18.60 13.83 -1.14
C ILE A 138 19.86 14.14 -1.94
N VAL A 139 20.26 13.21 -2.81
CA VAL A 139 21.37 13.44 -3.75
C VAL A 139 20.77 13.64 -5.14
N VAL A 140 20.97 14.84 -5.70
CA VAL A 140 20.38 15.23 -6.98
C VAL A 140 21.43 15.71 -7.98
N SER A 141 21.39 15.22 -9.23
CA SER A 141 22.28 15.65 -10.29
C SER A 141 21.88 17.01 -10.88
N ARG A 142 22.90 17.83 -11.26
CA ARG A 142 22.69 19.11 -11.92
C ARG A 142 22.43 18.98 -13.43
N TRP A 143 22.98 17.96 -14.06
CA TRP A 143 22.71 17.75 -15.48
C TRP A 143 21.25 17.37 -15.68
N ASN A 144 20.69 17.82 -16.81
CA ASN A 144 19.26 17.73 -17.11
C ASN A 144 18.39 18.43 -16.04
N SER A 145 18.82 19.61 -15.58
CA SER A 145 18.20 20.34 -14.46
C SER A 145 16.71 20.61 -14.66
N PHE A 146 16.24 20.82 -15.88
CA PHE A 146 14.81 20.95 -16.18
C PHE A 146 13.98 19.76 -15.65
N ILE A 147 14.54 18.57 -15.68
CA ILE A 147 13.94 17.33 -15.18
C ILE A 147 14.26 17.13 -13.70
N THR A 148 15.54 17.20 -13.31
CA THR A 148 15.97 16.85 -11.95
C THR A 148 15.43 17.80 -10.88
N GLU A 149 15.22 19.08 -11.19
CA GLU A 149 14.54 20.03 -10.29
C GLU A 149 13.07 19.66 -10.07
N ARG A 150 12.38 19.15 -11.10
CA ARG A 150 11.00 18.65 -10.96
C ARG A 150 10.93 17.40 -10.10
N LEU A 151 11.89 16.50 -10.24
CA LEU A 151 12.01 15.32 -9.36
C LEU A 151 12.26 15.75 -7.91
N LEU A 152 13.16 16.72 -7.69
CA LEU A 152 13.45 17.28 -6.36
C LEU A 152 12.20 17.91 -5.73
N GLN A 153 11.46 18.71 -6.50
CA GLN A 153 10.21 19.31 -6.02
C GLN A 153 9.19 18.25 -5.63
N GLY A 154 9.03 17.18 -6.43
CA GLY A 154 8.16 16.04 -6.12
C GLY A 154 8.58 15.32 -4.84
N ALA A 155 9.87 15.06 -4.65
CA ALA A 155 10.39 14.43 -3.44
C ALA A 155 10.13 15.30 -2.19
N LEU A 156 10.38 16.60 -2.27
CA LEU A 156 10.14 17.55 -1.18
C LEU A 156 8.65 17.68 -0.84
N ASP A 157 7.76 17.68 -1.84
CA ASP A 157 6.32 17.70 -1.62
C ASP A 157 5.86 16.43 -0.86
N CYS A 158 6.33 15.25 -1.29
CA CYS A 158 6.03 13.98 -0.61
C CYS A 158 6.48 14.01 0.85
N LEU A 159 7.74 14.34 1.11
CA LEU A 159 8.31 14.37 2.46
C LEU A 159 7.55 15.32 3.38
N ARG A 160 7.24 16.54 2.93
CA ARG A 160 6.50 17.54 3.71
C ARG A 160 5.08 17.12 4.03
N ARG A 161 4.36 16.58 3.05
CA ARG A 161 2.98 16.06 3.24
C ARG A 161 2.95 14.88 4.19
N SER A 162 4.03 14.11 4.24
CA SER A 162 4.18 12.98 5.16
C SER A 162 4.70 13.38 6.56
N GLY A 163 4.92 14.67 6.84
CA GLY A 163 5.29 15.19 8.15
C GLY A 163 6.79 15.46 8.39
N ALA A 164 7.66 15.29 7.38
CA ALA A 164 9.07 15.63 7.51
C ALA A 164 9.27 17.14 7.62
N LYS A 165 10.15 17.58 8.51
CA LYS A 165 10.54 18.98 8.64
C LYS A 165 11.66 19.34 7.67
N ASN A 166 11.68 20.58 7.17
CA ASN A 166 12.76 21.02 6.29
C ASN A 166 14.16 20.92 6.93
N SER A 167 14.26 21.08 8.24
CA SER A 167 15.50 20.91 9.02
C SER A 167 16.05 19.49 9.00
N ASP A 168 15.20 18.50 8.69
CA ASP A 168 15.53 17.09 8.69
C ASP A 168 15.82 16.56 7.25
N ILE A 169 15.89 17.48 6.28
CA ILE A 169 16.18 17.16 4.87
C ILE A 169 17.51 17.79 4.46
N HIS A 170 18.47 16.95 4.12
CA HIS A 170 19.79 17.39 3.64
C HIS A 170 19.90 17.18 2.12
N ILE A 171 20.03 18.26 1.35
CA ILE A 171 20.12 18.21 -0.12
C ILE A 171 21.58 18.36 -0.55
N VAL A 172 22.07 17.39 -1.31
CA VAL A 172 23.42 17.37 -1.92
C VAL A 172 23.28 17.42 -3.44
N ARG A 173 23.95 18.36 -4.07
CA ARG A 173 23.97 18.51 -5.53
C ARG A 173 25.27 18.02 -6.13
N VAL A 174 25.17 17.06 -7.07
CA VAL A 174 26.31 16.48 -7.79
C VAL A 174 26.29 16.90 -9.27
N PRO A 175 27.44 16.84 -9.99
CA PRO A 175 27.49 17.22 -11.41
C PRO A 175 26.52 16.42 -12.29
N GLY A 176 26.69 15.12 -12.35
CA GLY A 176 25.88 14.21 -13.16
C GLY A 176 25.34 13.02 -12.37
N SER A 177 24.65 12.13 -13.06
CA SER A 177 24.12 10.92 -12.42
C SER A 177 25.22 9.95 -11.98
N PHE A 178 26.36 9.94 -12.66
CA PHE A 178 27.49 9.05 -12.33
C PHE A 178 28.06 9.31 -10.93
N GLU A 179 28.02 10.54 -10.45
CA GLU A 179 28.52 10.93 -9.13
C GLU A 179 27.53 10.62 -7.98
N ILE A 180 26.27 10.29 -8.28
CA ILE A 180 25.23 10.02 -7.28
C ILE A 180 25.63 8.90 -6.31
N PRO A 181 26.10 7.71 -6.75
CA PRO A 181 26.41 6.62 -5.82
C PRO A 181 27.49 6.97 -4.80
N SER A 182 28.54 7.66 -5.25
CA SER A 182 29.66 8.08 -4.38
C SER A 182 29.19 9.10 -3.33
N ALA A 183 28.45 10.10 -3.74
CA ALA A 183 27.91 11.12 -2.83
C ALA A 183 26.87 10.54 -1.86
N ALA A 184 26.01 9.63 -2.33
CA ALA A 184 25.01 8.95 -1.51
C ALA A 184 25.69 8.10 -0.41
N ARG A 185 26.74 7.35 -0.77
CA ARG A 185 27.52 6.56 0.19
C ARG A 185 28.18 7.44 1.24
N THR A 186 28.84 8.52 0.82
CA THR A 186 29.48 9.45 1.73
C THR A 186 28.48 10.07 2.68
N LEU A 187 27.32 10.52 2.17
CA LEU A 187 26.26 11.10 2.98
C LEU A 187 25.70 10.09 4.00
N ALA A 188 25.48 8.84 3.59
CA ALA A 188 25.00 7.77 4.47
C ALA A 188 25.99 7.41 5.58
N GLN A 189 27.30 7.58 5.34
CA GLN A 189 28.35 7.28 6.31
C GLN A 189 28.66 8.43 7.26
N THR A 190 28.50 9.69 6.79
CA THR A 190 28.95 10.87 7.54
C THR A 190 27.82 11.66 8.17
N ALA A 191 26.61 11.56 7.64
CA ALA A 191 25.44 12.27 8.16
C ALA A 191 24.51 11.32 8.90
N SER A 192 23.83 11.85 9.92
CA SER A 192 22.78 11.12 10.63
C SER A 192 21.47 11.17 9.82
N VAL A 193 21.35 10.31 8.80
CA VAL A 193 20.14 10.19 7.96
C VAL A 193 19.57 8.79 8.05
N ASP A 194 18.25 8.68 7.98
CA ASP A 194 17.52 7.42 8.04
C ASP A 194 17.37 6.77 6.66
N ALA A 195 17.32 7.58 5.60
CA ALA A 195 17.31 7.13 4.21
C ALA A 195 17.96 8.15 3.27
N ILE A 196 18.40 7.66 2.09
CA ILE A 196 18.92 8.46 0.98
C ILE A 196 17.95 8.35 -0.21
N ILE A 197 17.59 9.49 -0.77
CA ILE A 197 16.80 9.60 -2.01
C ILE A 197 17.73 10.04 -3.12
N THR A 198 17.85 9.26 -4.19
CA THR A 198 18.74 9.55 -5.31
C THR A 198 17.94 10.02 -6.52
N LEU A 199 18.26 11.21 -7.03
CA LEU A 199 17.53 11.86 -8.11
C LEU A 199 18.48 12.22 -9.27
N GLY A 200 18.15 11.74 -10.45
CA GLY A 200 18.93 11.99 -11.66
C GLY A 200 18.10 11.79 -12.92
N CYS A 201 18.69 12.12 -14.05
CA CYS A 201 18.06 11.88 -15.35
C CYS A 201 19.13 11.56 -16.40
N LEU A 202 18.99 10.38 -17.01
CA LEU A 202 19.76 9.93 -18.15
C LEU A 202 18.83 9.83 -19.36
N ILE A 203 19.21 10.49 -20.44
CA ILE A 203 18.49 10.44 -21.72
C ILE A 203 19.44 9.82 -22.73
N ARG A 204 18.96 8.82 -23.48
CA ARG A 204 19.76 8.13 -24.50
C ARG A 204 20.25 9.10 -25.60
N GLY A 205 21.51 9.07 -25.83
CA GLY A 205 22.16 9.73 -26.97
C GLY A 205 22.51 8.73 -28.08
N GLU A 206 23.32 9.15 -29.01
CA GLU A 206 23.75 8.36 -30.20
C GLU A 206 24.82 7.30 -29.87
N THR A 207 25.45 7.37 -28.69
CA THR A 207 26.55 6.48 -28.30
C THR A 207 26.12 5.53 -27.18
N THR A 208 26.91 4.47 -26.93
CA THR A 208 26.69 3.51 -25.83
C THR A 208 27.00 4.06 -24.44
N HIS A 209 27.37 5.32 -24.32
CA HIS A 209 27.69 5.99 -23.07
C HIS A 209 26.55 5.93 -22.07
N TYR A 210 25.30 6.03 -22.55
CA TYR A 210 24.09 5.93 -21.74
C TYR A 210 24.00 4.60 -20.98
N GLU A 211 24.24 3.46 -21.65
CA GLU A 211 24.15 2.12 -21.07
C GLU A 211 25.17 1.92 -19.94
N HIS A 212 26.40 2.38 -20.20
CA HIS A 212 27.47 2.28 -19.21
C HIS A 212 27.15 3.08 -17.95
N ILE A 213 26.72 4.33 -18.10
CA ILE A 213 26.36 5.19 -16.97
C ILE A 213 25.14 4.65 -16.24
N ALA A 214 24.06 4.26 -16.94
CA ALA A 214 22.84 3.75 -16.34
C ALA A 214 23.10 2.49 -15.48
N THR A 215 23.92 1.58 -16.03
CA THR A 215 24.29 0.34 -15.33
C THR A 215 25.10 0.62 -14.06
N GLU A 216 26.13 1.44 -14.14
CA GLU A 216 27.00 1.72 -12.99
C GLU A 216 26.31 2.54 -11.91
N VAL A 217 25.46 3.51 -12.29
CA VAL A 217 24.67 4.28 -11.32
C VAL A 217 23.71 3.39 -10.56
N THR A 218 22.97 2.51 -11.26
CA THR A 218 22.03 1.58 -10.62
C THR A 218 22.74 0.62 -9.67
N ARG A 219 23.82 0.00 -10.15
CA ARG A 219 24.64 -0.92 -9.35
C ARG A 219 25.23 -0.22 -8.12
N GLY A 220 25.81 0.95 -8.30
CA GLY A 220 26.48 1.69 -7.24
C GLY A 220 25.51 2.18 -6.15
N ILE A 221 24.29 2.61 -6.50
CA ILE A 221 23.26 2.98 -5.52
C ILE A 221 22.83 1.75 -4.69
N GLY A 222 22.56 0.60 -5.34
CA GLY A 222 22.20 -0.63 -4.67
C GLY A 222 23.30 -1.14 -3.74
N GLN A 223 24.56 -1.12 -4.19
CA GLN A 223 25.73 -1.51 -3.41
C GLN A 223 25.89 -0.59 -2.18
N SER A 224 25.77 0.73 -2.36
CA SER A 224 25.86 1.69 -1.26
C SER A 224 24.81 1.41 -0.17
N ALA A 225 23.56 1.13 -0.58
CA ALA A 225 22.49 0.80 0.36
C ALA A 225 22.80 -0.44 1.20
N GLN A 226 23.33 -1.50 0.57
CA GLN A 226 23.69 -2.75 1.26
C GLN A 226 24.87 -2.56 2.21
N GLU A 227 25.93 -1.89 1.77
CA GLU A 227 27.15 -1.70 2.57
C GLU A 227 26.96 -0.75 3.74
N THR A 228 26.15 0.30 3.58
CA THR A 228 25.88 1.27 4.66
C THR A 228 24.74 0.83 5.58
N GLY A 229 23.89 -0.07 5.10
CA GLY A 229 22.67 -0.46 5.78
C GLY A 229 21.64 0.67 5.87
N VAL A 230 21.84 1.82 5.24
CA VAL A 230 20.88 2.91 5.11
C VAL A 230 20.05 2.68 3.83
N PRO A 231 18.71 2.70 3.86
CA PRO A 231 17.90 2.58 2.66
C PRO A 231 18.25 3.67 1.63
N HIS A 232 18.48 3.28 0.39
CA HIS A 232 18.62 4.20 -0.74
C HIS A 232 17.47 3.95 -1.71
N THR A 233 16.80 5.00 -2.14
CA THR A 233 15.70 4.90 -3.10
C THR A 233 16.09 5.47 -4.45
N TYR A 234 15.57 4.84 -5.50
CA TYR A 234 15.99 5.07 -6.86
C TYR A 234 14.99 5.98 -7.59
N GLY A 235 15.35 7.25 -7.74
CA GLY A 235 14.64 8.25 -8.53
C GLY A 235 15.46 8.76 -9.72
N VAL A 236 16.37 7.92 -10.25
CA VAL A 236 17.15 8.23 -11.44
C VAL A 236 16.39 7.77 -12.67
N LEU A 237 15.98 8.71 -13.52
CA LEU A 237 15.30 8.40 -14.78
C LEU A 237 16.29 7.88 -15.82
N THR A 238 15.88 6.80 -16.51
CA THR A 238 16.58 6.24 -17.68
C THR A 238 15.59 6.20 -18.84
N CYS A 239 15.71 7.17 -19.76
CA CYS A 239 14.72 7.45 -20.80
C CYS A 239 15.35 7.39 -22.18
N GLU A 240 14.58 6.93 -23.18
CA GLU A 240 15.00 6.92 -24.58
C GLU A 240 15.02 8.34 -25.19
N ASN A 241 14.14 9.22 -24.68
CA ASN A 241 13.98 10.58 -25.20
C ASN A 241 13.52 11.56 -24.12
N LEU A 242 13.49 12.83 -24.47
CA LEU A 242 13.09 13.91 -23.56
C LEU A 242 11.62 13.83 -23.14
N GLU A 243 10.73 13.40 -24.03
CA GLU A 243 9.30 13.29 -23.76
C GLU A 243 9.04 12.30 -22.60
N GLN A 244 9.67 11.13 -22.63
CA GLN A 244 9.61 10.16 -21.54
C GLN A 244 10.12 10.75 -20.21
N ALA A 245 11.20 11.52 -20.25
CA ALA A 245 11.75 12.15 -19.06
C ALA A 245 10.78 13.20 -18.46
N ILE A 246 10.14 14.00 -19.30
CA ILE A 246 9.13 14.98 -18.89
C ILE A 246 7.93 14.29 -18.26
N ASP A 247 7.39 13.22 -18.88
CA ASP A 247 6.25 12.46 -18.38
C ASP A 247 6.51 11.89 -16.99
N ARG A 248 7.72 11.37 -16.74
CA ARG A 248 8.13 10.80 -15.46
C ARG A 248 8.51 11.84 -14.41
N ALA A 249 8.68 13.09 -14.80
CA ALA A 249 8.98 14.19 -13.90
C ALA A 249 7.72 14.95 -13.41
N GLY A 250 6.54 14.42 -13.67
CA GLY A 250 5.30 14.96 -13.10
C GLY A 250 4.30 15.52 -14.09
N LEU A 251 4.41 15.16 -15.41
CA LEU A 251 3.41 15.58 -16.38
C LEU A 251 2.24 14.57 -16.44
N LYS A 252 2.45 13.41 -17.06
CA LYS A 252 1.37 12.44 -17.34
C LYS A 252 1.41 11.21 -16.42
N SER A 253 2.60 10.72 -16.13
CA SER A 253 2.83 9.43 -15.48
C SER A 253 3.30 9.55 -14.01
N GLY A 254 2.85 10.57 -13.28
CA GLY A 254 3.30 10.86 -11.93
C GLY A 254 4.71 11.45 -11.86
N ASN A 255 5.28 11.55 -10.67
CA ASN A 255 6.62 12.10 -10.44
C ASN A 255 7.50 11.06 -9.72
N LYS A 256 8.53 10.57 -10.39
CA LYS A 256 9.44 9.55 -9.85
C LYS A 256 10.27 10.02 -8.64
N GLY A 257 10.44 11.31 -8.45
CA GLY A 257 11.01 11.86 -7.22
C GLY A 257 10.06 11.73 -6.04
N TRP A 258 8.77 11.97 -6.25
CA TRP A 258 7.72 11.74 -5.26
C TRP A 258 7.65 10.28 -4.85
N GLU A 259 7.63 9.36 -5.81
CA GLU A 259 7.59 7.91 -5.57
C GLU A 259 8.85 7.43 -4.82
N ALA A 260 10.03 7.93 -5.18
CA ALA A 260 11.27 7.61 -4.47
C ALA A 260 11.23 8.09 -3.02
N ALA A 261 10.67 9.27 -2.76
CA ALA A 261 10.50 9.79 -1.39
C ALA A 261 9.51 8.95 -0.57
N ALA A 262 8.36 8.57 -1.16
CA ALA A 262 7.39 7.70 -0.51
C ALA A 262 8.02 6.35 -0.13
N SER A 263 8.77 5.74 -1.07
CA SER A 263 9.51 4.50 -0.81
C SER A 263 10.56 4.66 0.31
N ALA A 264 11.22 5.82 0.40
CA ALA A 264 12.18 6.09 1.45
C ALA A 264 11.52 6.11 2.83
N ILE A 265 10.39 6.79 2.98
CA ILE A 265 9.62 6.85 4.22
C ILE A 265 9.18 5.44 4.63
N GLU A 266 8.60 4.69 3.70
CA GLU A 266 8.11 3.33 3.95
C GLU A 266 9.24 2.40 4.39
N MET A 267 10.41 2.45 3.74
CA MET A 267 11.56 1.63 4.07
C MET A 267 12.17 1.97 5.44
N VAL A 268 12.19 3.23 5.84
CA VAL A 268 12.60 3.64 7.19
C VAL A 268 11.64 3.08 8.24
N SER A 269 10.34 3.25 8.01
CA SER A 269 9.28 2.73 8.88
C SER A 269 9.37 1.20 9.02
N LEU A 270 9.47 0.48 7.90
CA LEU A 270 9.62 -0.99 7.86
C LEU A 270 10.85 -1.46 8.63
N LYS A 271 12.01 -0.86 8.36
CA LYS A 271 13.27 -1.19 9.05
C LYS A 271 13.17 -1.00 10.57
N GLY A 272 12.48 0.07 11.01
CA GLY A 272 12.20 0.30 12.43
C GLY A 272 11.32 -0.80 13.05
N LYS A 273 10.32 -1.29 12.32
CA LYS A 273 9.45 -2.40 12.77
C LYS A 273 10.22 -3.73 12.86
N LEU A 274 11.02 -4.05 11.84
CA LEU A 274 11.83 -5.27 11.80
C LEU A 274 12.85 -5.32 12.95
N LYS A 275 13.50 -4.18 13.27
CA LYS A 275 14.44 -4.11 14.39
C LYS A 275 13.76 -4.28 15.76
N ARG A 276 12.52 -3.81 15.92
CA ARG A 276 11.73 -4.01 17.15
C ARG A 276 11.28 -5.45 17.31
N GLY A 277 10.72 -6.04 16.26
CA GLY A 277 10.28 -7.43 16.28
C GLY A 277 11.41 -8.44 16.55
N ALA A 278 12.65 -8.12 16.18
CA ALA A 278 13.82 -8.95 16.51
C ALA A 278 14.23 -8.87 18.01
N ARG A 279 13.85 -7.80 18.72
CA ARG A 279 14.13 -7.66 20.17
C ARG A 279 13.10 -8.36 21.05
N ASP A 280 11.88 -8.58 20.52
CA ASP A 280 10.79 -9.23 21.26
C ASP A 280 10.87 -10.78 21.17
N VAL A 281 11.86 -11.32 20.44
CA VAL A 281 12.09 -12.77 20.22
C VAL A 281 13.37 -13.27 20.93
N CYS A 282 14.15 -12.39 21.54
CA CYS A 282 15.26 -12.69 22.43
C CYS A 282 14.86 -12.36 23.87
#